data_c1a9b981250bf084d634a8e5129dac83
#
_entry.id   c1a9b981250bf084d634a8e5129dac83
#
_cell.length_a   1.000
_cell.length_b   1.000
_cell.length_c   1.000
_cell.angle_alpha   90.00
_cell.angle_beta   90.00
_cell.angle_gamma   90.00
#
_symmetry.space_group_name_H-M   'P 1'
#
loop_
_entity.id
_entity.type
_entity.pdbx_description
1 polymer ?
#
loop_
_entity_poly.entity_id
_entity_poly.type
_entity_poly.pdbx_seq_one_letter_code
_entity_poly.pdbx_strand_id
1 'polypeptide(L)'
;MRELTLQAQPYQGERHEKAWGHELWIINNNLYCGKLLVFKKGKQFSMHFHLLKDEAWYISKGEFTYKWIDTETATEHETHVKEGDCIHLMPGQPHQMLALTEGATIFEVSTQHFDYDSYRVKPGASQV
;
A
#
# COMPACT_ATOMS: atom_id res chain seq x y z
N MET A 1 19.35 26.56 -13.05
CA MET A 1 18.05 27.18 -12.69
C MET A 1 16.92 26.70 -13.57
N ARG A 2 17.14 26.53 -14.87
CA ARG A 2 16.13 25.98 -15.77
C ARG A 2 15.63 24.59 -15.33
N GLU A 3 16.54 23.71 -14.88
CA GLU A 3 16.18 22.38 -14.43
C GLU A 3 15.25 22.41 -13.23
N LEU A 4 15.49 23.31 -12.28
CA LEU A 4 14.60 23.47 -11.11
C LEU A 4 13.22 23.94 -11.53
N THR A 5 13.14 24.84 -12.53
CA THR A 5 11.87 25.31 -13.05
C THR A 5 11.08 24.17 -13.69
N LEU A 6 11.74 23.30 -14.48
CA LEU A 6 11.11 22.15 -15.09
C LEU A 6 10.65 21.12 -14.05
N GLN A 7 11.47 20.89 -13.02
CA GLN A 7 11.13 19.96 -11.94
C GLN A 7 9.96 20.43 -11.09
N ALA A 8 9.71 21.74 -11.06
CA ALA A 8 8.60 22.31 -10.30
C ALA A 8 7.27 22.31 -11.07
N GLN A 9 7.26 21.82 -12.31
CA GLN A 9 6.04 21.77 -13.09
C GLN A 9 5.10 20.68 -12.56
N PRO A 10 3.77 20.92 -12.56
CA PRO A 10 2.79 19.87 -12.23
C PRO A 10 2.94 18.69 -13.18
N TYR A 11 2.68 17.50 -12.65
CA TYR A 11 2.69 16.27 -13.44
C TYR A 11 1.56 15.35 -12.98
N GLN A 12 1.22 14.37 -13.82
CA GLN A 12 0.26 13.32 -13.48
C GLN A 12 1.01 12.14 -12.89
N GLY A 13 0.46 11.54 -11.83
CA GLY A 13 1.00 10.30 -11.28
C GLY A 13 0.78 9.13 -12.24
N GLU A 14 1.50 8.02 -12.02
CA GLU A 14 1.35 6.80 -12.79
C GLU A 14 0.24 5.94 -12.19
N ARG A 15 -0.76 5.59 -13.01
CA ARG A 15 -1.84 4.72 -12.59
C ARG A 15 -1.56 3.27 -12.97
N HIS A 16 -1.70 2.38 -11.99
CA HIS A 16 -1.52 0.93 -12.16
C HIS A 16 -2.81 0.23 -11.78
N GLU A 17 -3.48 -0.38 -12.76
CA GLU A 17 -4.71 -1.12 -12.50
C GLU A 17 -4.40 -2.44 -11.80
N LYS A 18 -5.23 -2.79 -10.83
CA LYS A 18 -5.14 -4.03 -10.05
C LYS A 18 -6.53 -4.69 -10.00
N ALA A 19 -6.57 -5.99 -9.77
CA ALA A 19 -7.86 -6.68 -9.62
C ALA A 19 -8.66 -6.17 -8.42
N TRP A 20 -8.00 -5.66 -7.39
CA TRP A 20 -8.65 -5.11 -6.19
C TRP A 20 -8.98 -3.61 -6.29
N GLY A 21 -8.54 -2.92 -7.32
CA GLY A 21 -8.72 -1.48 -7.52
C GLY A 21 -7.60 -0.90 -8.34
N HIS A 22 -6.94 0.14 -7.86
CA HIS A 22 -5.77 0.69 -8.54
C HIS A 22 -4.81 1.36 -7.57
N GLU A 23 -3.57 1.51 -8.01
CA GLU A 23 -2.56 2.33 -7.35
C GLU A 23 -2.31 3.57 -8.20
N LEU A 24 -2.17 4.71 -7.54
CA LEU A 24 -1.66 5.91 -8.17
C LEU A 24 -0.29 6.19 -7.57
N TRP A 25 0.76 6.06 -8.37
CA TRP A 25 2.12 6.33 -7.94
C TRP A 25 2.38 7.82 -8.09
N ILE A 26 2.43 8.52 -6.96
CA ILE A 26 2.71 9.96 -6.94
C ILE A 26 4.19 10.18 -7.25
N ILE A 27 5.05 9.40 -6.61
CA ILE A 27 6.50 9.44 -6.81
C ILE A 27 7.10 8.12 -6.33
N ASN A 28 8.17 7.69 -6.99
CA ASN A 28 8.96 6.55 -6.55
C ASN A 28 10.39 6.76 -7.05
N ASN A 29 11.31 6.99 -6.14
CA ASN A 29 12.72 7.20 -6.45
C ASN A 29 13.59 6.60 -5.34
N ASN A 30 14.91 6.82 -5.41
CA ASN A 30 15.85 6.25 -4.45
C ASN A 30 15.79 6.87 -3.05
N LEU A 31 14.99 7.90 -2.86
CA LEU A 31 14.85 8.58 -1.57
C LEU A 31 13.53 8.21 -0.87
N TYR A 32 12.44 8.14 -1.63
CA TYR A 32 11.12 7.87 -1.05
C TYR A 32 10.10 7.49 -2.11
N CYS A 33 8.96 7.00 -1.65
CA CYS A 33 7.84 6.62 -2.48
C CYS A 33 6.54 7.13 -1.85
N GLY A 34 5.62 7.61 -2.68
CA GLY A 34 4.27 8.00 -2.25
C GLY A 34 3.25 7.43 -3.21
N LYS A 35 2.23 6.76 -2.68
CA LYS A 35 1.17 6.13 -3.48
C LYS A 35 -0.20 6.36 -2.85
N LEU A 36 -1.22 6.37 -3.70
CA LEU A 36 -2.60 6.15 -3.26
C LEU A 36 -3.01 4.75 -3.69
N LEU A 37 -3.58 3.99 -2.76
CA LEU A 37 -4.13 2.66 -3.02
C LEU A 37 -5.65 2.79 -2.90
N VAL A 38 -6.36 2.63 -3.99
CA VAL A 38 -7.82 2.82 -4.06
C VAL A 38 -8.49 1.49 -4.34
N PHE A 39 -9.41 1.08 -3.46
CA PHE A 39 -9.96 -0.27 -3.46
C PHE A 39 -11.41 -0.31 -3.89
N LYS A 40 -11.77 -1.40 -4.56
CA LYS A 40 -13.17 -1.79 -4.76
C LYS A 40 -13.65 -2.48 -3.51
N LYS A 41 -14.88 -2.18 -3.09
CA LYS A 41 -15.50 -2.80 -1.91
C LYS A 41 -15.42 -4.33 -1.98
N GLY A 42 -15.03 -4.95 -0.89
CA GLY A 42 -14.95 -6.40 -0.76
C GLY A 42 -13.71 -7.03 -1.36
N LYS A 43 -12.79 -6.23 -1.89
CA LYS A 43 -11.55 -6.72 -2.50
C LYS A 43 -10.37 -6.55 -1.54
N GLN A 44 -9.37 -7.39 -1.75
CA GLN A 44 -8.12 -7.37 -0.97
C GLN A 44 -6.96 -7.77 -1.87
N PHE A 45 -5.76 -7.25 -1.57
CA PHE A 45 -4.55 -7.77 -2.20
C PHE A 45 -4.04 -9.01 -1.44
N SER A 46 -2.96 -9.62 -1.92
CA SER A 46 -2.38 -10.81 -1.27
C SER A 46 -1.84 -10.48 0.12
N MET A 47 -1.84 -11.47 1.02
CA MET A 47 -1.03 -11.41 2.22
C MET A 47 0.43 -11.52 1.77
N HIS A 48 1.20 -10.45 1.94
CA HIS A 48 2.59 -10.39 1.47
C HIS A 48 3.44 -9.52 2.39
N PHE A 49 4.75 -9.58 2.19
CA PHE A 49 5.70 -8.74 2.90
C PHE A 49 6.79 -8.25 1.96
N HIS A 50 7.48 -7.20 2.38
CA HIS A 50 8.64 -6.64 1.70
C HIS A 50 9.86 -6.81 2.59
N LEU A 51 11.01 -7.06 2.01
CA LEU A 51 12.27 -7.19 2.77
C LEU A 51 13.03 -5.87 2.83
N LEU A 52 12.88 -5.03 1.80
CA LEU A 52 13.59 -3.76 1.68
C LEU A 52 12.73 -2.57 2.10
N LYS A 53 11.45 -2.58 1.72
CA LYS A 53 10.58 -1.44 1.92
C LYS A 53 10.15 -1.30 3.38
N ASP A 54 10.34 -0.11 3.92
CA ASP A 54 9.71 0.36 5.15
C ASP A 54 8.60 1.31 4.73
N GLU A 55 7.36 1.07 5.17
CA GLU A 55 6.22 1.86 4.74
C GLU A 55 5.31 2.22 5.90
N ALA A 56 4.62 3.33 5.74
CA ALA A 56 3.55 3.73 6.65
C ALA A 56 2.32 4.08 5.82
N TRP A 57 1.15 3.72 6.34
CA TRP A 57 -0.13 3.96 5.70
C TRP A 57 -0.96 4.91 6.53
N TYR A 58 -1.64 5.81 5.84
CA TYR A 58 -2.69 6.65 6.39
C TYR A 58 -4.00 6.28 5.71
N ILE A 59 -5.02 5.93 6.48
CA ILE A 59 -6.35 5.64 5.91
C ILE A 59 -7.03 6.97 5.61
N SER A 60 -7.01 7.36 4.34
CA SER A 60 -7.53 8.67 3.92
C SER A 60 -9.02 8.65 3.62
N LYS A 61 -9.61 7.47 3.36
CA LYS A 61 -11.04 7.31 3.08
C LYS A 61 -11.49 5.90 3.38
N GLY A 62 -12.68 5.76 3.96
CA GLY A 62 -13.34 4.48 4.13
C GLY A 62 -12.83 3.64 5.27
N GLU A 63 -13.12 2.33 5.19
CA GLU A 63 -12.86 1.38 6.26
C GLU A 63 -12.29 0.09 5.68
N PHE A 64 -11.43 -0.56 6.49
CA PHE A 64 -10.76 -1.81 6.10
C PHE A 64 -10.72 -2.77 7.26
N THR A 65 -10.62 -4.07 6.93
CA THR A 65 -10.08 -5.06 7.85
C THR A 65 -8.58 -5.19 7.55
N TYR A 66 -7.76 -4.80 8.51
CA TYR A 66 -6.31 -4.94 8.45
C TYR A 66 -5.93 -6.30 9.00
N LYS A 67 -5.28 -7.12 8.18
CA LYS A 67 -4.82 -8.46 8.54
C LYS A 67 -3.31 -8.49 8.55
N TRP A 68 -2.73 -9.11 9.56
CA TRP A 68 -1.28 -9.20 9.69
C TRP A 68 -0.89 -10.47 10.44
N ILE A 69 0.36 -10.88 10.27
CA ILE A 69 0.89 -12.08 10.89
C ILE A 69 1.98 -11.69 11.87
N ASP A 70 1.85 -12.15 13.13
CA ASP A 70 2.91 -12.08 14.12
C ASP A 70 3.97 -13.11 13.69
N THR A 71 5.15 -12.66 13.29
CA THR A 71 6.20 -13.53 12.76
C THR A 71 6.89 -14.38 13.81
N GLU A 72 6.79 -14.00 15.09
CA GLU A 72 7.37 -14.81 16.17
C GLU A 72 6.52 -16.04 16.47
N THR A 73 5.20 -15.89 16.42
CA THR A 73 4.25 -16.97 16.78
C THR A 73 3.56 -17.58 15.57
N ALA A 74 3.73 -17.00 14.38
CA ALA A 74 3.00 -17.36 13.16
C ALA A 74 1.48 -17.20 13.29
N THR A 75 1.04 -16.32 14.18
CA THR A 75 -0.38 -16.10 14.48
C THR A 75 -0.92 -14.97 13.62
N GLU A 76 -2.08 -15.21 12.97
CA GLU A 76 -2.78 -14.17 12.21
C GLU A 76 -3.65 -13.33 13.13
N HIS A 77 -3.69 -12.04 12.86
CA HIS A 77 -4.50 -11.06 13.57
C HIS A 77 -5.32 -10.24 12.60
N GLU A 78 -6.45 -9.74 13.06
CA GLU A 78 -7.31 -8.83 12.30
C GLU A 78 -7.69 -7.65 13.19
N THR A 79 -7.73 -6.47 12.60
CA THR A 79 -8.13 -5.25 13.27
C THR A 79 -8.92 -4.40 12.28
N HIS A 80 -10.02 -3.80 12.74
CA HIS A 80 -10.77 -2.82 11.96
C HIS A 80 -10.04 -1.49 11.98
N VAL A 81 -9.83 -0.88 10.81
CA VAL A 81 -9.22 0.44 10.68
C VAL A 81 -10.09 1.33 9.80
N LYS A 82 -10.02 2.64 10.01
CA LYS A 82 -10.87 3.63 9.36
C LYS A 82 -10.13 4.94 9.14
N GLU A 83 -10.78 5.88 8.49
CA GLU A 83 -10.22 7.22 8.26
C GLU A 83 -9.52 7.78 9.49
N GLY A 84 -8.30 8.27 9.29
CA GLY A 84 -7.48 8.84 10.33
C GLY A 84 -6.50 7.88 10.98
N ASP A 85 -6.71 6.57 10.82
CA ASP A 85 -5.78 5.57 11.38
C ASP A 85 -4.50 5.51 10.57
N CYS A 86 -3.38 5.26 11.26
CA CYS A 86 -2.08 5.05 10.65
C CYS A 86 -1.57 3.66 11.00
N ILE A 87 -0.83 3.05 10.07
CA ILE A 87 -0.20 1.74 10.25
C ILE A 87 1.24 1.85 9.80
N HIS A 88 2.17 1.41 10.64
CA HIS A 88 3.58 1.32 10.26
C HIS A 88 3.92 -0.15 9.96
N LEU A 89 4.40 -0.42 8.76
CA LEU A 89 4.77 -1.76 8.29
C LEU A 89 6.28 -1.80 8.08
N MET A 90 6.97 -2.37 9.04
CA MET A 90 8.42 -2.55 8.96
C MET A 90 8.77 -3.64 7.96
N PRO A 91 9.99 -3.64 7.40
CA PRO A 91 10.45 -4.74 6.55
C PRO A 91 10.22 -6.11 7.22
N GLY A 92 9.73 -7.07 6.45
CA GLY A 92 9.46 -8.42 6.94
C GLY A 92 8.07 -8.63 7.55
N GLN A 93 7.26 -7.57 7.69
CA GLN A 93 5.92 -7.68 8.30
C GLN A 93 4.88 -8.10 7.24
N PRO A 94 4.32 -9.34 7.32
CA PRO A 94 3.24 -9.74 6.42
C PRO A 94 1.96 -8.97 6.71
N HIS A 95 1.31 -8.51 5.65
CA HIS A 95 0.12 -7.68 5.76
C HIS A 95 -0.84 -7.88 4.59
N GLN A 96 -2.12 -7.61 4.85
CA GLN A 96 -3.19 -7.70 3.87
C GLN A 96 -4.32 -6.74 4.29
N MET A 97 -4.95 -6.08 3.32
CA MET A 97 -6.07 -5.17 3.58
C MET A 97 -7.28 -5.60 2.79
N LEU A 98 -8.41 -5.75 3.48
CA LEU A 98 -9.71 -6.00 2.88
C LEU A 98 -10.56 -4.73 2.98
N ALA A 99 -10.96 -4.18 1.85
CA ALA A 99 -11.78 -2.98 1.81
C ALA A 99 -13.23 -3.30 2.19
N LEU A 100 -13.78 -2.55 3.13
CA LEU A 100 -15.16 -2.71 3.60
C LEU A 100 -16.10 -1.71 2.92
N THR A 101 -15.59 -0.66 2.33
CA THR A 101 -16.36 0.41 1.68
C THR A 101 -15.86 0.64 0.26
N GLU A 102 -16.74 1.14 -0.62
CA GLU A 102 -16.35 1.45 -2.01
C GLU A 102 -15.43 2.66 -2.05
N GLY A 103 -14.34 2.54 -2.81
CA GLY A 103 -13.38 3.62 -2.94
C GLY A 103 -12.52 3.84 -1.69
N ALA A 104 -12.48 2.87 -0.78
CA ALA A 104 -11.61 2.95 0.40
C ALA A 104 -10.17 3.20 -0.03
N THR A 105 -9.49 4.16 0.57
CA THR A 105 -8.21 4.68 0.09
C THR A 105 -7.17 4.71 1.20
N ILE A 106 -6.00 4.20 0.86
CA ILE A 106 -4.79 4.26 1.69
C ILE A 106 -3.82 5.22 1.03
N PHE A 107 -3.24 6.13 1.80
CA PHE A 107 -2.08 6.90 1.38
C PHE A 107 -0.83 6.24 1.95
N GLU A 108 0.02 5.74 1.07
CA GLU A 108 1.28 5.09 1.43
C GLU A 108 2.43 6.08 1.29
N VAL A 109 3.25 6.19 2.35
CA VAL A 109 4.57 6.81 2.29
C VAL A 109 5.59 5.74 2.63
N SER A 110 6.65 5.63 1.83
CA SER A 110 7.60 4.55 2.02
C SER A 110 8.98 4.89 1.48
N THR A 111 9.93 4.00 1.76
CA THR A 111 11.18 3.96 1.03
C THR A 111 10.91 3.50 -0.40
N GLN A 112 11.93 3.49 -1.25
CA GLN A 112 11.79 3.13 -2.66
C GLN A 112 11.03 1.81 -2.84
N HIS A 113 10.09 1.79 -3.78
CA HIS A 113 9.37 0.59 -4.18
C HIS A 113 10.11 -0.13 -5.29
N PHE A 114 10.27 -1.46 -5.13
CA PHE A 114 10.77 -2.36 -6.16
C PHE A 114 9.75 -3.48 -6.37
N ASP A 115 9.34 -3.72 -7.61
CA ASP A 115 8.35 -4.77 -7.91
C ASP A 115 8.80 -6.15 -7.47
N TYR A 116 10.11 -6.43 -7.49
CA TYR A 116 10.64 -7.72 -7.06
C TYR A 116 10.65 -7.89 -5.52
N ASP A 117 10.49 -6.80 -4.77
CA ASP A 117 10.52 -6.81 -3.30
C ASP A 117 9.11 -7.07 -2.73
N SER A 118 8.50 -8.16 -3.17
CA SER A 118 7.18 -8.57 -2.69
C SER A 118 7.13 -10.09 -2.63
N TYR A 119 6.88 -10.61 -1.42
CA TYR A 119 6.90 -12.04 -1.14
C TYR A 119 5.52 -12.45 -0.65
N ARG A 120 4.84 -13.26 -1.46
CA ARG A 120 3.47 -13.64 -1.23
C ARG A 120 3.36 -14.79 -0.23
N VAL A 121 2.47 -14.65 0.76
CA VAL A 121 2.17 -15.67 1.76
C VAL A 121 0.83 -16.34 1.45
N LYS A 122 -0.21 -15.53 1.15
CA LYS A 122 -1.54 -16.01 0.79
C LYS A 122 -2.08 -15.25 -0.40
N PRO A 123 -2.93 -15.91 -1.24
CA PRO A 123 -3.53 -15.24 -2.38
C PRO A 123 -4.51 -14.14 -1.99
N GLY A 124 -4.70 -13.22 -2.94
CA GLY A 124 -5.68 -12.15 -2.92
C GLY A 124 -5.96 -11.74 -4.36
N ALA A 125 -6.72 -10.67 -4.56
CA ALA A 125 -7.08 -10.20 -5.89
C ALA A 125 -5.86 -9.75 -6.71
N SER A 126 -4.76 -9.38 -6.05
CA SER A 126 -3.54 -8.96 -6.72
C SER A 126 -2.83 -10.07 -7.49
N GLN A 127 -3.30 -11.30 -7.35
CA GLN A 127 -2.73 -12.47 -8.04
C GLN A 127 -3.42 -12.77 -9.37
N VAL A 128 -4.46 -12.07 -9.63
CA VAL A 128 -5.27 -12.26 -10.83
C VAL A 128 -4.74 -11.41 -11.96
#